data_4998494aa24a84f53ba841541d9815c4
#
_entry.id   4998494aa24a84f53ba841541d9815c4
#
_cell.length_a   1.000
_cell.length_b   1.000
_cell.length_c   1.000
_cell.angle_alpha   90.00
_cell.angle_beta   90.00
_cell.angle_gamma   90.00
#
_symmetry.space_group_name_H-M   'P 1'
#
loop_
_entity.id
_entity.type
_entity.pdbx_description
1 polymer ?
#
loop_
_entity_poly.entity_id
_entity_poly.type
_entity_poly.pdbx_seq_one_letter_code
_entity_poly.pdbx_strand_id
1 'polypeptide(L)'
;MVLSLQEQLPGIRITWVIGKIEAKLIGDLPGVEFIVFDKKAGRRGYTELRRQMKGRKFDALLHMQVAFRANLAAACIPAKVKVGYDKARSKDLHSLFINRRIQPAARQHVRDCLASFLEPLGLKPAPPLWNIPLSASDHEFARAHLARDRSNLIISPCASHTLRNWPADRYAKLADHAIEAHGMNVILVGSPASFETDYCAAIERAMTHKAHNICGKDTLKQLTALMTHADLVVAPDTGPAHIASAVGTDVLGLFAASNPHRSGPYSSLAWCVNKYPEALRAFTGKTVDDARWGAKAEFEGAMELIAVSEACAMLDKWQSVRAAGRG
;
A
#
# COMPACT_ATOMS: atom_id res chain seq x y z
N MET A 1 -13.13 -0.28 6.13
CA MET A 1 -13.49 -0.94 7.40
C MET A 1 -13.87 0.05 8.50
N VAL A 2 -13.01 0.98 8.95
CA VAL A 2 -13.38 1.96 10.00
C VAL A 2 -14.65 2.72 9.61
N LEU A 3 -14.70 3.30 8.42
CA LEU A 3 -15.88 3.99 7.91
C LEU A 3 -17.11 3.09 7.85
N SER A 4 -16.95 1.82 7.41
CA SER A 4 -18.07 0.86 7.41
C SER A 4 -18.59 0.55 8.81
N LEU A 5 -17.71 0.50 9.83
CA LEU A 5 -18.08 0.33 11.22
C LEU A 5 -18.84 1.54 11.76
N GLN A 6 -18.34 2.75 11.48
CA GLN A 6 -18.95 4.01 11.94
C GLN A 6 -20.33 4.24 11.31
N GLU A 7 -20.48 3.89 10.03
CA GLU A 7 -21.74 4.03 9.28
C GLU A 7 -22.81 3.05 9.78
N GLN A 8 -22.45 1.76 9.99
CA GLN A 8 -23.42 0.72 10.37
C GLN A 8 -23.68 0.62 11.86
N LEU A 9 -22.78 1.16 12.70
CA LEU A 9 -22.88 1.14 14.16
C LEU A 9 -22.73 2.55 14.74
N PRO A 10 -23.76 3.40 14.67
CA PRO A 10 -23.71 4.74 15.23
C PRO A 10 -23.29 4.71 16.71
N GLY A 11 -22.34 5.54 17.09
CA GLY A 11 -21.80 5.62 18.46
C GLY A 11 -20.75 4.55 18.80
N ILE A 12 -20.30 3.74 17.83
CA ILE A 12 -19.21 2.79 18.05
C ILE A 12 -17.95 3.50 18.55
N ARG A 13 -17.30 2.90 19.54
CA ARG A 13 -15.96 3.29 20.00
C ARG A 13 -14.93 2.37 19.42
N ILE A 14 -14.03 2.91 18.60
CA ILE A 14 -12.98 2.16 17.92
C ILE A 14 -11.64 2.47 18.57
N THR A 15 -10.94 1.44 19.04
CA THR A 15 -9.56 1.53 19.49
C THR A 15 -8.68 0.74 18.52
N TRP A 16 -7.69 1.38 17.92
CA TRP A 16 -6.79 0.76 16.95
C TRP A 16 -5.37 0.65 17.50
N VAL A 17 -4.90 -0.58 17.71
CA VAL A 17 -3.50 -0.84 18.01
C VAL A 17 -2.71 -0.81 16.70
N ILE A 18 -1.84 0.18 16.55
CA ILE A 18 -1.21 0.54 15.27
C ILE A 18 0.32 0.67 15.40
N GLY A 19 1.05 0.47 14.31
CA GLY A 19 2.49 0.72 14.24
C GLY A 19 2.83 2.22 14.15
N LYS A 20 4.08 2.57 14.50
CA LYS A 20 4.54 3.97 14.51
C LYS A 20 4.47 4.67 13.14
N ILE A 21 4.75 3.93 12.06
CA ILE A 21 4.76 4.49 10.70
C ILE A 21 3.32 4.73 10.25
N GLU A 22 2.47 3.73 10.43
CA GLU A 22 1.06 3.80 10.06
C GLU A 22 0.33 4.90 10.86
N ALA A 23 0.70 5.11 12.12
CA ALA A 23 0.15 6.18 12.94
C ALA A 23 0.49 7.59 12.42
N LYS A 24 1.63 7.77 11.74
CA LYS A 24 1.96 9.04 11.08
C LYS A 24 1.03 9.35 9.91
N LEU A 25 0.44 8.33 9.29
CA LEU A 25 -0.47 8.50 8.15
C LEU A 25 -1.91 8.70 8.58
N ILE A 26 -2.40 7.87 9.51
CA ILE A 26 -3.83 7.79 9.85
C ILE A 26 -4.14 7.97 11.33
N GLY A 27 -3.15 8.33 12.15
CA GLY A 27 -3.32 8.44 13.61
C GLY A 27 -4.23 9.58 14.09
N ASP A 28 -4.69 10.41 13.19
CA ASP A 28 -5.65 11.49 13.39
C ASP A 28 -7.04 11.21 12.77
N LEU A 29 -7.30 9.95 12.40
CA LEU A 29 -8.59 9.58 11.83
C LEU A 29 -9.73 9.84 12.83
N PRO A 30 -10.79 10.59 12.45
CA PRO A 30 -11.86 10.96 13.38
C PRO A 30 -12.59 9.73 13.97
N GLY A 31 -12.91 9.80 15.26
CA GLY A 31 -13.67 8.75 15.96
C GLY A 31 -12.88 7.46 16.23
N VAL A 32 -11.55 7.50 16.13
CA VAL A 32 -10.67 6.37 16.43
C VAL A 32 -9.67 6.75 17.51
N GLU A 33 -9.62 5.96 18.58
CA GLU A 33 -8.55 6.01 19.56
C GLU A 33 -7.37 5.17 19.05
N PHE A 34 -6.17 5.74 18.99
CA PHE A 34 -4.97 5.03 18.55
C PHE A 34 -4.05 4.68 19.71
N ILE A 35 -3.62 3.42 19.74
CA ILE A 35 -2.59 2.94 20.66
C ILE A 35 -1.39 2.51 19.82
N VAL A 36 -0.30 3.28 19.91
CA VAL A 36 0.90 2.99 19.13
C VAL A 36 1.67 1.86 19.79
N PHE A 37 1.80 0.75 19.06
CA PHE A 37 2.56 -0.42 19.47
C PHE A 37 3.98 -0.38 18.87
N ASP A 38 4.98 -0.27 19.76
CA ASP A 38 6.37 -0.30 19.33
C ASP A 38 6.90 -1.72 19.18
N LYS A 39 7.01 -2.20 17.94
CA LYS A 39 7.57 -3.52 17.60
C LYS A 39 9.01 -3.71 18.10
N LYS A 40 9.77 -2.62 18.26
CA LYS A 40 11.20 -2.67 18.66
C LYS A 40 11.37 -2.70 20.18
N ALA A 41 10.34 -2.39 20.95
CA ALA A 41 10.41 -2.35 22.42
C ALA A 41 10.40 -3.77 23.06
N GLY A 42 10.31 -4.84 22.27
CA GLY A 42 10.33 -6.22 22.78
C GLY A 42 9.28 -6.45 23.86
N ARG A 43 9.65 -7.09 24.97
CA ARG A 43 8.74 -7.40 26.10
C ARG A 43 8.09 -6.16 26.71
N ARG A 44 8.79 -5.01 26.73
CA ARG A 44 8.27 -3.75 27.28
C ARG A 44 7.04 -3.27 26.49
N GLY A 45 7.04 -3.46 25.17
CA GLY A 45 5.88 -3.10 24.33
C GLY A 45 4.60 -3.86 24.73
N TYR A 46 4.70 -5.15 25.02
CA TYR A 46 3.53 -5.95 25.49
C TYR A 46 3.10 -5.58 26.90
N THR A 47 4.04 -5.30 27.81
CA THR A 47 3.72 -4.83 29.16
C THR A 47 2.98 -3.50 29.12
N GLU A 48 3.43 -2.57 28.29
CA GLU A 48 2.79 -1.28 28.09
C GLU A 48 1.39 -1.43 27.46
N LEU A 49 1.26 -2.25 26.42
CA LEU A 49 -0.04 -2.54 25.83
C LEU A 49 -1.00 -3.15 26.86
N ARG A 50 -0.55 -4.12 27.67
CA ARG A 50 -1.35 -4.72 28.73
C ARG A 50 -1.78 -3.71 29.78
N ARG A 51 -0.89 -2.76 30.14
CA ARG A 51 -1.19 -1.67 31.07
C ARG A 51 -2.30 -0.76 30.51
N GLN A 52 -2.23 -0.40 29.24
CA GLN A 52 -3.24 0.42 28.57
C GLN A 52 -4.58 -0.31 28.39
N MET A 53 -4.56 -1.63 28.31
CA MET A 53 -5.78 -2.47 28.23
C MET A 53 -6.39 -2.79 29.58
N LYS A 54 -5.73 -2.45 30.71
CA LYS A 54 -6.23 -2.75 32.05
C LYS A 54 -7.58 -2.08 32.31
N GLY A 55 -8.57 -2.87 32.73
CA GLY A 55 -9.93 -2.39 33.01
C GLY A 55 -10.79 -2.16 31.76
N ARG A 56 -10.25 -2.27 30.57
CA ARG A 56 -11.04 -2.17 29.33
C ARG A 56 -11.71 -3.50 28.98
N LYS A 57 -12.86 -3.43 28.32
CA LYS A 57 -13.57 -4.58 27.77
C LYS A 57 -14.06 -4.20 26.38
N PHE A 58 -13.79 -5.06 25.42
CA PHE A 58 -14.21 -4.86 24.02
C PHE A 58 -15.25 -5.92 23.64
N ASP A 59 -16.26 -5.53 22.88
CA ASP A 59 -17.24 -6.48 22.33
C ASP A 59 -16.59 -7.32 21.23
N ALA A 60 -15.76 -6.71 20.39
CA ALA A 60 -15.04 -7.41 19.34
C ALA A 60 -13.59 -6.92 19.17
N LEU A 61 -12.70 -7.85 18.82
CA LEU A 61 -11.35 -7.60 18.33
C LEU A 61 -11.27 -8.13 16.89
N LEU A 62 -10.93 -7.28 15.94
CA LEU A 62 -10.60 -7.68 14.58
C LEU A 62 -9.08 -7.91 14.48
N HIS A 63 -8.67 -9.17 14.61
CA HIS A 63 -7.26 -9.55 14.62
C HIS A 63 -6.74 -9.83 13.21
N MET A 64 -6.42 -8.75 12.47
CA MET A 64 -6.08 -8.75 11.05
C MET A 64 -4.59 -9.03 10.75
N GLN A 65 -3.85 -9.57 11.68
CA GLN A 65 -2.42 -9.90 11.53
C GLN A 65 -2.20 -11.35 11.95
N VAL A 66 -1.37 -12.09 11.22
CA VAL A 66 -1.10 -13.52 11.50
C VAL A 66 0.29 -13.77 12.09
N ALA A 67 1.15 -12.76 12.17
CA ALA A 67 2.50 -12.91 12.74
C ALA A 67 2.42 -13.19 14.24
N PHE A 68 3.31 -14.06 14.76
CA PHE A 68 3.32 -14.48 16.17
C PHE A 68 3.33 -13.29 17.16
N ARG A 69 4.11 -12.24 16.84
CA ARG A 69 4.14 -11.01 17.66
C ARG A 69 2.77 -10.31 17.74
N ALA A 70 1.99 -10.34 16.66
CA ALA A 70 0.66 -9.75 16.66
C ALA A 70 -0.34 -10.63 17.43
N ASN A 71 -0.17 -11.95 17.39
CA ASN A 71 -0.93 -12.88 18.20
C ASN A 71 -0.71 -12.60 19.72
N LEU A 72 0.54 -12.36 20.14
CA LEU A 72 0.84 -11.97 21.52
C LEU A 72 0.23 -10.62 21.91
N ALA A 73 0.20 -9.65 20.99
CA ALA A 73 -0.48 -8.38 21.22
C ALA A 73 -1.99 -8.57 21.37
N ALA A 74 -2.61 -9.39 20.52
CA ALA A 74 -4.04 -9.74 20.60
C ALA A 74 -4.40 -10.45 21.91
N ALA A 75 -3.47 -11.22 22.50
CA ALA A 75 -3.66 -11.84 23.82
C ALA A 75 -3.76 -10.80 24.95
N CYS A 76 -3.18 -9.62 24.78
CA CYS A 76 -3.27 -8.53 25.76
C CYS A 76 -4.62 -7.78 25.71
N ILE A 77 -5.46 -8.03 24.69
CA ILE A 77 -6.72 -7.30 24.47
C ILE A 77 -7.91 -8.15 24.92
N PRO A 78 -8.63 -7.73 25.98
CA PRO A 78 -9.81 -8.46 26.47
C PRO A 78 -11.01 -8.15 25.58
N ALA A 79 -11.41 -9.11 24.73
CA ALA A 79 -12.57 -9.02 23.86
C ALA A 79 -13.42 -10.29 23.92
N LYS A 80 -14.76 -10.14 23.84
CA LYS A 80 -15.70 -11.27 23.82
C LYS A 80 -15.62 -12.05 22.50
N VAL A 81 -15.61 -11.32 21.39
CA VAL A 81 -15.48 -11.88 20.05
C VAL A 81 -14.09 -11.51 19.54
N LYS A 82 -13.32 -12.49 19.07
CA LYS A 82 -12.00 -12.29 18.47
C LYS A 82 -12.03 -12.88 17.08
N VAL A 83 -12.24 -12.01 16.08
CA VAL A 83 -12.29 -12.39 14.67
C VAL A 83 -10.87 -12.48 14.12
N GLY A 84 -10.55 -13.57 13.47
CA GLY A 84 -9.28 -13.77 12.79
C GLY A 84 -9.44 -14.49 11.45
N TYR A 85 -8.31 -14.82 10.85
CA TYR A 85 -8.28 -15.52 9.57
C TYR A 85 -8.85 -16.93 9.64
N ASP A 86 -9.34 -17.43 8.51
CA ASP A 86 -9.67 -18.84 8.32
C ASP A 86 -8.44 -19.74 8.46
N LYS A 87 -8.67 -21.06 8.52
CA LYS A 87 -7.62 -22.05 8.77
C LYS A 87 -6.50 -22.01 7.70
N ALA A 88 -6.87 -21.82 6.43
CA ALA A 88 -5.93 -21.86 5.31
C ALA A 88 -4.97 -20.64 5.30
N ARG A 89 -5.44 -19.48 5.76
CA ARG A 89 -4.66 -18.23 5.84
C ARG A 89 -4.02 -18.00 7.21
N SER A 90 -4.35 -18.82 8.21
CA SER A 90 -3.76 -18.77 9.56
C SER A 90 -2.35 -19.35 9.58
N LYS A 91 -1.44 -18.74 10.35
CA LYS A 91 -0.11 -19.23 10.66
C LYS A 91 0.29 -18.82 12.09
N ASP A 92 1.45 -19.26 12.55
CA ASP A 92 2.05 -18.85 13.82
C ASP A 92 1.09 -18.99 15.02
N LEU A 93 0.36 -20.11 15.09
CA LEU A 93 -0.62 -20.42 16.14
C LEU A 93 -1.80 -19.43 16.22
N HIS A 94 -2.07 -18.65 15.17
CA HIS A 94 -3.13 -17.65 15.13
C HIS A 94 -4.49 -18.16 15.67
N SER A 95 -4.80 -19.42 15.37
CA SER A 95 -6.06 -20.06 15.81
C SER A 95 -6.26 -20.13 17.32
N LEU A 96 -5.19 -20.01 18.13
CA LEU A 96 -5.28 -20.01 19.60
C LEU A 96 -5.71 -18.65 20.17
N PHE A 97 -5.62 -17.59 19.36
CA PHE A 97 -5.87 -16.21 19.78
C PHE A 97 -7.19 -15.63 19.28
N ILE A 98 -7.99 -16.45 18.59
CA ILE A 98 -9.26 -16.08 18.01
C ILE A 98 -10.37 -17.07 18.40
N ASN A 99 -11.63 -16.66 18.37
CA ASN A 99 -12.78 -17.51 18.59
C ASN A 99 -13.83 -17.42 17.47
N ARG A 100 -13.62 -16.54 16.49
CA ARG A 100 -14.38 -16.49 15.23
C ARG A 100 -13.45 -16.35 14.04
N ARG A 101 -13.87 -16.81 12.87
CA ARG A 101 -13.08 -16.77 11.64
C ARG A 101 -13.87 -16.13 10.52
N ILE A 102 -13.14 -15.44 9.64
CA ILE A 102 -13.67 -15.02 8.34
C ILE A 102 -13.92 -16.26 7.46
N GLN A 103 -14.80 -16.11 6.48
CA GLN A 103 -15.08 -17.18 5.53
C GLN A 103 -13.84 -17.48 4.66
N PRO A 104 -13.60 -18.75 4.33
CA PRO A 104 -12.53 -19.14 3.42
C PRO A 104 -12.75 -18.51 2.03
N ALA A 105 -11.70 -17.95 1.47
CA ALA A 105 -11.67 -17.47 0.10
C ALA A 105 -10.29 -17.74 -0.51
N ALA A 106 -10.25 -18.51 -1.62
CA ALA A 106 -9.00 -19.05 -2.16
C ALA A 106 -8.10 -17.98 -2.78
N ARG A 107 -8.64 -17.12 -3.62
CA ARG A 107 -7.87 -16.15 -4.43
C ARG A 107 -8.48 -14.76 -4.30
N GLN A 108 -8.31 -14.17 -3.13
CA GLN A 108 -8.91 -12.89 -2.77
C GLN A 108 -7.85 -11.81 -2.69
N HIS A 109 -8.17 -10.61 -3.15
CA HIS A 109 -7.33 -9.45 -2.93
C HIS A 109 -7.23 -9.14 -1.42
N VAL A 110 -6.07 -8.67 -0.96
CA VAL A 110 -5.82 -8.37 0.47
C VAL A 110 -6.86 -7.39 1.04
N ARG A 111 -7.24 -6.38 0.28
CA ARG A 111 -8.28 -5.41 0.67
C ARG A 111 -9.61 -6.10 0.96
N ASP A 112 -10.06 -6.99 0.09
CA ASP A 112 -11.33 -7.69 0.24
C ASP A 112 -11.27 -8.72 1.37
N CYS A 113 -10.11 -9.36 1.52
CA CYS A 113 -9.83 -10.20 2.67
C CYS A 113 -9.95 -9.44 3.99
N LEU A 114 -9.43 -8.22 4.08
CA LEU A 114 -9.57 -7.39 5.27
C LEU A 114 -11.02 -6.93 5.47
N ALA A 115 -11.74 -6.64 4.39
CA ALA A 115 -13.15 -6.27 4.45
C ALA A 115 -14.05 -7.39 4.99
N SER A 116 -13.74 -8.66 4.68
CA SER A 116 -14.50 -9.82 5.16
C SER A 116 -14.45 -10.02 6.69
N PHE A 117 -13.59 -9.31 7.42
CA PHE A 117 -13.59 -9.30 8.88
C PHE A 117 -14.86 -8.70 9.51
N LEU A 118 -15.67 -7.99 8.74
CA LEU A 118 -16.97 -7.46 9.17
C LEU A 118 -18.07 -8.53 9.19
N GLU A 119 -18.00 -9.53 8.30
CA GLU A 119 -19.03 -10.55 8.11
C GLU A 119 -19.34 -11.37 9.38
N PRO A 120 -18.33 -11.84 10.18
CA PRO A 120 -18.59 -12.55 11.42
C PRO A 120 -19.28 -11.72 12.50
N LEU A 121 -19.37 -10.40 12.33
CA LEU A 121 -20.10 -9.48 13.18
C LEU A 121 -21.51 -9.17 12.65
N GLY A 122 -21.91 -9.75 11.51
CA GLY A 122 -23.17 -9.47 10.84
C GLY A 122 -23.18 -8.15 10.07
N LEU A 123 -22.00 -7.56 9.79
CA LEU A 123 -21.85 -6.30 9.09
C LEU A 123 -21.42 -6.52 7.65
N LYS A 124 -21.75 -5.57 6.78
CA LYS A 124 -21.39 -5.61 5.36
C LYS A 124 -20.22 -4.68 5.07
N PRO A 125 -19.23 -5.11 4.25
CA PRO A 125 -18.21 -4.20 3.77
C PRO A 125 -18.88 -3.11 2.90
N ALA A 126 -18.60 -1.85 3.20
CA ALA A 126 -18.97 -0.75 2.30
C ALA A 126 -18.02 -0.72 1.09
N PRO A 127 -18.43 -0.08 -0.03
CA PRO A 127 -17.52 0.22 -1.12
C PRO A 127 -16.23 0.87 -0.61
N PRO A 128 -15.09 0.71 -1.30
CA PRO A 128 -13.84 1.31 -0.87
C PRO A 128 -13.96 2.83 -0.86
N LEU A 129 -14.06 3.38 0.33
CA LEU A 129 -14.00 4.82 0.58
C LEU A 129 -12.80 5.08 1.50
N TRP A 130 -11.96 6.00 1.08
CA TRP A 130 -10.75 6.35 1.78
C TRP A 130 -10.82 7.83 2.15
N ASN A 131 -10.70 8.13 3.41
CA ASN A 131 -10.68 9.50 3.90
C ASN A 131 -9.46 9.65 4.84
N ILE A 132 -8.30 9.87 4.25
CA ILE A 132 -7.08 10.15 5.00
C ILE A 132 -7.08 11.64 5.31
N PRO A 133 -7.12 12.06 6.59
CA PRO A 133 -7.11 13.47 6.94
C PRO A 133 -5.82 14.14 6.47
N LEU A 134 -5.94 15.28 5.79
CA LEU A 134 -4.83 16.10 5.33
C LEU A 134 -5.04 17.54 5.80
N SER A 135 -3.98 18.19 6.26
CA SER A 135 -4.01 19.58 6.68
C SER A 135 -3.86 20.55 5.49
N ALA A 136 -4.21 21.81 5.69
CA ALA A 136 -3.97 22.86 4.70
C ALA A 136 -2.50 22.95 4.30
N SER A 137 -1.58 22.79 5.24
CA SER A 137 -0.12 22.80 4.99
C SER A 137 0.35 21.61 4.15
N ASP A 138 -0.28 20.41 4.28
CA ASP A 138 0.03 19.28 3.42
C ASP A 138 -0.38 19.58 1.97
N HIS A 139 -1.55 20.18 1.78
CA HIS A 139 -2.01 20.60 0.46
C HIS A 139 -1.18 21.75 -0.13
N GLU A 140 -0.69 22.69 0.69
CA GLU A 140 0.22 23.74 0.24
C GLU A 140 1.55 23.17 -0.23
N PHE A 141 2.12 22.22 0.53
CA PHE A 141 3.31 21.49 0.11
C PHE A 141 3.10 20.83 -1.26
N ALA A 142 1.99 20.12 -1.45
CA ALA A 142 1.69 19.50 -2.73
C ALA A 142 1.62 20.53 -3.87
N ARG A 143 0.90 21.63 -3.68
CA ARG A 143 0.78 22.69 -4.69
C ARG A 143 2.10 23.37 -5.04
N ALA A 144 3.05 23.41 -4.11
CA ALA A 144 4.38 23.99 -4.35
C ALA A 144 5.27 23.12 -5.25
N HIS A 145 4.99 21.81 -5.33
CA HIS A 145 5.81 20.85 -6.08
C HIS A 145 5.15 20.35 -7.38
N LEU A 146 3.85 20.57 -7.55
CA LEU A 146 3.10 20.13 -8.73
C LEU A 146 2.97 21.26 -9.77
N ALA A 147 3.07 20.89 -11.03
CA ALA A 147 2.79 21.80 -12.14
C ALA A 147 1.28 22.07 -12.23
N ARG A 148 0.91 23.31 -12.61
CA ARG A 148 -0.49 23.72 -12.77
C ARG A 148 -0.98 23.63 -14.21
N ASP A 149 -0.07 23.65 -15.17
CA ASP A 149 -0.31 23.74 -16.60
C ASP A 149 -0.18 22.42 -17.36
N ARG A 150 0.23 21.37 -16.67
CA ARG A 150 0.47 20.05 -17.27
C ARG A 150 0.19 18.93 -16.27
N SER A 151 0.06 17.69 -16.78
CA SER A 151 -0.13 16.52 -15.94
C SER A 151 1.10 16.20 -15.09
N ASN A 152 0.86 15.73 -13.88
CA ASN A 152 1.90 15.41 -12.90
C ASN A 152 2.04 13.89 -12.74
N LEU A 153 3.23 13.37 -13.01
CA LEU A 153 3.63 11.98 -12.80
C LEU A 153 4.52 11.88 -11.56
N ILE A 154 4.11 11.14 -10.58
CA ILE A 154 4.94 10.82 -9.41
C ILE A 154 5.58 9.44 -9.63
N ILE A 155 6.89 9.34 -9.45
CA ILE A 155 7.62 8.07 -9.45
C ILE A 155 8.09 7.79 -8.03
N SER A 156 7.57 6.71 -7.42
CA SER A 156 8.02 6.17 -6.14
C SER A 156 8.73 4.84 -6.39
N PRO A 157 10.05 4.85 -6.65
CA PRO A 157 10.71 3.71 -7.27
C PRO A 157 11.08 2.59 -6.29
N CYS A 158 11.11 2.88 -4.99
CA CYS A 158 11.66 1.97 -3.99
C CYS A 158 10.60 1.25 -3.17
N ALA A 159 10.78 -0.05 -2.99
CA ALA A 159 10.06 -0.88 -2.04
C ALA A 159 10.97 -1.25 -0.86
N SER A 160 10.38 -1.65 0.26
CA SER A 160 11.11 -2.13 1.45
C SER A 160 11.96 -3.38 1.18
N HIS A 161 11.62 -4.13 0.13
CA HIS A 161 12.38 -5.28 -0.36
C HIS A 161 12.97 -4.94 -1.72
N THR A 162 14.30 -4.80 -1.78
CA THR A 162 15.02 -4.29 -2.96
C THR A 162 14.79 -5.10 -4.24
N LEU A 163 14.53 -6.41 -4.12
CA LEU A 163 14.18 -7.28 -5.26
C LEU A 163 12.84 -6.95 -5.92
N ARG A 164 12.08 -6.00 -5.39
CA ARG A 164 10.88 -5.45 -6.04
C ARG A 164 11.15 -4.16 -6.78
N ASN A 165 12.34 -3.60 -6.69
CA ASN A 165 12.67 -2.36 -7.37
C ASN A 165 12.98 -2.64 -8.84
N TRP A 166 12.38 -1.86 -9.72
CA TRP A 166 12.68 -1.89 -11.14
C TRP A 166 13.97 -1.11 -11.40
N PRO A 167 14.86 -1.52 -12.33
CA PRO A 167 16.16 -0.84 -12.54
C PRO A 167 16.06 0.67 -12.74
N ALA A 168 16.99 1.42 -12.15
CA ALA A 168 16.95 2.88 -12.14
C ALA A 168 17.03 3.49 -13.57
N ASP A 169 17.83 2.91 -14.46
CA ASP A 169 17.94 3.33 -15.86
C ASP A 169 16.62 3.13 -16.63
N ARG A 170 15.81 2.14 -16.24
CA ARG A 170 14.51 1.89 -16.85
C ARG A 170 13.46 2.89 -16.36
N TYR A 171 13.50 3.27 -15.07
CA TYR A 171 12.69 4.40 -14.58
C TYR A 171 13.04 5.69 -15.28
N ALA A 172 14.34 5.96 -15.51
CA ALA A 172 14.80 7.14 -16.23
C ALA A 172 14.21 7.21 -17.66
N LYS A 173 14.27 6.09 -18.41
CA LYS A 173 13.70 6.00 -19.75
C LYS A 173 12.17 6.20 -19.77
N LEU A 174 11.45 5.66 -18.78
CA LEU A 174 10.01 5.88 -18.65
C LEU A 174 9.69 7.34 -18.31
N ALA A 175 10.50 7.96 -17.45
CA ALA A 175 10.37 9.37 -17.08
C ALA A 175 10.62 10.29 -18.26
N ASP A 176 11.69 10.03 -19.05
CA ASP A 176 11.98 10.77 -20.28
C ASP A 176 10.84 10.64 -21.29
N HIS A 177 10.31 9.41 -21.49
CA HIS A 177 9.15 9.19 -22.37
C HIS A 177 7.92 9.98 -21.91
N ALA A 178 7.64 10.02 -20.59
CA ALA A 178 6.53 10.80 -20.05
C ALA A 178 6.66 12.30 -20.34
N ILE A 179 7.88 12.82 -20.32
CA ILE A 179 8.17 14.23 -20.64
C ILE A 179 8.08 14.47 -22.15
N GLU A 180 8.75 13.65 -22.97
CA GLU A 180 8.86 13.84 -24.41
C GLU A 180 7.54 13.63 -25.14
N ALA A 181 6.85 12.53 -24.84
CA ALA A 181 5.63 12.16 -25.55
C ALA A 181 4.38 12.86 -25.01
N HIS A 182 4.35 13.19 -23.72
CA HIS A 182 3.14 13.66 -23.05
C HIS A 182 3.29 14.99 -22.31
N GLY A 183 4.47 15.62 -22.32
CA GLY A 183 4.72 16.91 -21.65
C GLY A 183 4.51 16.87 -20.14
N MET A 184 4.60 15.69 -19.50
CA MET A 184 4.31 15.55 -18.08
C MET A 184 5.39 16.18 -17.20
N ASN A 185 4.98 16.71 -16.05
CA ASN A 185 5.89 17.06 -14.96
C ASN A 185 6.20 15.79 -14.17
N VAL A 186 7.48 15.41 -14.06
CA VAL A 186 7.92 14.21 -13.36
C VAL A 186 8.50 14.57 -12.00
N ILE A 187 7.99 13.92 -10.94
CA ILE A 187 8.42 14.11 -9.55
C ILE A 187 8.92 12.76 -9.00
N LEU A 188 10.16 12.73 -8.50
CA LEU A 188 10.73 11.58 -7.81
C LEU A 188 10.51 11.72 -6.31
N VAL A 189 9.93 10.69 -5.67
CA VAL A 189 9.64 10.65 -4.25
C VAL A 189 10.20 9.38 -3.59
N GLY A 190 10.46 9.45 -2.30
CA GLY A 190 10.94 8.34 -1.49
C GLY A 190 11.22 8.77 -0.07
N SER A 191 11.50 7.81 0.81
CA SER A 191 11.85 8.09 2.20
C SER A 191 13.25 8.74 2.33
N PRO A 192 13.59 9.33 3.49
CA PRO A 192 14.91 9.91 3.73
C PRO A 192 16.02 8.87 3.96
N ALA A 193 15.75 7.58 3.76
CA ALA A 193 16.77 6.53 3.85
C ALA A 193 17.78 6.70 2.70
N SER A 194 19.08 6.60 3.02
CA SER A 194 20.18 6.80 2.05
C SER A 194 19.98 5.95 0.79
N PHE A 195 19.58 4.70 0.95
CA PHE A 195 19.30 3.82 -0.18
C PHE A 195 18.27 4.42 -1.16
N GLU A 196 17.16 5.01 -0.67
CA GLU A 196 16.12 5.57 -1.53
C GLU A 196 16.54 6.90 -2.15
N THR A 197 17.24 7.75 -1.39
CA THR A 197 17.80 9.02 -1.92
C THR A 197 18.85 8.76 -3.00
N ASP A 198 19.72 7.79 -2.80
CA ASP A 198 20.74 7.39 -3.78
C ASP A 198 20.10 6.79 -5.03
N TYR A 199 19.01 6.02 -4.85
CA TYR A 199 18.28 5.42 -5.96
C TYR A 199 17.56 6.47 -6.81
N CYS A 200 16.87 7.43 -6.18
CA CYS A 200 16.27 8.56 -6.91
C CYS A 200 17.32 9.42 -7.61
N ALA A 201 18.47 9.66 -6.97
CA ALA A 201 19.59 10.36 -7.60
C ALA A 201 20.19 9.58 -8.79
N ALA A 202 20.19 8.25 -8.74
CA ALA A 202 20.64 7.41 -9.86
C ALA A 202 19.66 7.50 -11.05
N ILE A 203 18.35 7.53 -10.79
CA ILE A 203 17.33 7.76 -11.83
C ILE A 203 17.57 9.13 -12.47
N GLU A 204 17.67 10.19 -11.66
CA GLU A 204 17.86 11.57 -12.14
C GLU A 204 19.13 11.72 -13.00
N ARG A 205 20.24 11.08 -12.60
CA ARG A 205 21.47 11.07 -13.40
C ARG A 205 21.36 10.31 -14.73
N ALA A 206 20.51 9.31 -14.80
CA ALA A 206 20.30 8.50 -16.00
C ALA A 206 19.28 9.12 -16.97
N MET A 207 18.50 10.11 -16.53
CA MET A 207 17.53 10.83 -17.34
C MET A 207 18.21 11.81 -18.29
N THR A 208 17.62 11.97 -19.47
CA THR A 208 17.97 13.03 -20.43
C THR A 208 17.30 14.36 -20.04
N HIS A 209 16.08 14.29 -19.53
CA HIS A 209 15.29 15.43 -19.08
C HIS A 209 15.40 15.62 -17.57
N LYS A 210 14.91 16.76 -17.07
CA LYS A 210 14.92 17.06 -15.63
C LYS A 210 13.64 16.60 -14.95
N ALA A 211 13.78 15.80 -13.90
CA ALA A 211 12.71 15.54 -12.94
C ALA A 211 12.85 16.46 -11.72
N HIS A 212 11.75 16.64 -10.99
CA HIS A 212 11.75 17.32 -9.71
C HIS A 212 11.98 16.30 -8.58
N ASN A 213 13.22 16.20 -8.10
CA ASN A 213 13.59 15.21 -7.08
C ASN A 213 13.37 15.78 -5.67
N ILE A 214 12.34 15.27 -4.98
CA ILE A 214 12.02 15.61 -3.59
C ILE A 214 12.15 14.40 -2.65
N CYS A 215 12.84 13.34 -3.06
CA CYS A 215 13.08 12.18 -2.25
C CYS A 215 13.67 12.56 -0.88
N GLY A 216 13.05 12.10 0.20
CA GLY A 216 13.46 12.39 1.57
C GLY A 216 13.09 13.78 2.11
N LYS A 217 12.37 14.59 1.34
CA LYS A 217 12.01 15.98 1.71
C LYS A 217 10.56 16.15 2.13
N ASP A 218 9.79 15.08 2.16
CA ASP A 218 8.37 15.06 2.51
C ASP A 218 8.07 14.22 3.75
N THR A 219 6.92 14.45 4.33
CA THR A 219 6.29 13.56 5.32
C THR A 219 5.29 12.63 4.62
N LEU A 220 4.83 11.56 5.30
CA LEU A 220 3.79 10.69 4.75
C LEU A 220 2.48 11.43 4.41
N LYS A 221 2.13 12.46 5.18
CA LYS A 221 0.95 13.30 4.92
C LYS A 221 1.16 14.17 3.68
N GLN A 222 2.33 14.78 3.55
CA GLN A 222 2.69 15.56 2.37
C GLN A 222 2.78 14.71 1.11
N LEU A 223 3.37 13.51 1.19
CA LEU A 223 3.34 12.52 0.12
C LEU A 223 1.91 12.17 -0.28
N THR A 224 1.04 11.94 0.70
CA THR A 224 -0.37 11.64 0.45
C THR A 224 -1.07 12.81 -0.25
N ALA A 225 -0.81 14.05 0.18
CA ALA A 225 -1.34 15.24 -0.47
C ALA A 225 -0.82 15.41 -1.91
N LEU A 226 0.48 15.15 -2.14
CA LEU A 226 1.07 15.12 -3.48
C LEU A 226 0.32 14.13 -4.38
N MET A 227 0.12 12.90 -3.89
CA MET A 227 -0.61 11.87 -4.63
C MET A 227 -2.07 12.24 -4.88
N THR A 228 -2.74 12.88 -3.92
CA THR A 228 -4.13 13.35 -4.09
C THR A 228 -4.29 14.33 -5.24
N HIS A 229 -3.28 15.12 -5.53
CA HIS A 229 -3.29 16.15 -6.58
C HIS A 229 -2.51 15.76 -7.85
N ALA A 230 -1.84 14.62 -7.84
CA ALA A 230 -1.17 14.09 -9.03
C ALA A 230 -2.15 13.39 -9.97
N ASP A 231 -1.73 13.21 -11.21
CA ASP A 231 -2.53 12.55 -12.23
C ASP A 231 -2.23 11.04 -12.31
N LEU A 232 -0.97 10.65 -12.09
CA LEU A 232 -0.53 9.26 -12.13
C LEU A 232 0.63 9.02 -11.17
N VAL A 233 0.66 7.84 -10.57
CA VAL A 233 1.79 7.36 -9.78
C VAL A 233 2.39 6.13 -10.44
N VAL A 234 3.71 6.07 -10.60
CA VAL A 234 4.44 4.85 -11.01
C VAL A 234 5.12 4.28 -9.79
N ALA A 235 4.85 3.01 -9.49
CA ALA A 235 5.45 2.35 -8.34
C ALA A 235 5.43 0.81 -8.48
N PRO A 236 6.36 0.09 -7.81
CA PRO A 236 6.27 -1.36 -7.62
C PRO A 236 5.29 -1.69 -6.48
N ASP A 237 5.27 -2.95 -6.00
CA ASP A 237 4.50 -3.39 -4.82
C ASP A 237 5.04 -2.72 -3.54
N THR A 238 4.52 -1.55 -3.21
CA THR A 238 5.01 -0.67 -2.13
C THR A 238 3.89 0.13 -1.47
N GLY A 239 4.17 0.66 -0.27
CA GLY A 239 3.21 1.49 0.48
C GLY A 239 2.67 2.69 -0.31
N PRO A 240 3.51 3.49 -0.97
CA PRO A 240 3.08 4.58 -1.85
C PRO A 240 2.07 4.19 -2.92
N ALA A 241 2.19 3.02 -3.57
CA ALA A 241 1.20 2.54 -4.53
C ALA A 241 -0.20 2.37 -3.90
N HIS A 242 -0.24 1.89 -2.65
CA HIS A 242 -1.49 1.74 -1.90
C HIS A 242 -2.05 3.08 -1.42
N ILE A 243 -1.18 4.03 -1.04
CA ILE A 243 -1.60 5.39 -0.68
C ILE A 243 -2.24 6.08 -1.88
N ALA A 244 -1.60 6.04 -3.05
CA ALA A 244 -2.13 6.61 -4.29
C ALA A 244 -3.50 6.01 -4.63
N SER A 245 -3.62 4.67 -4.63
CA SER A 245 -4.89 3.97 -4.82
C SER A 245 -5.95 4.37 -3.77
N ALA A 246 -5.54 4.61 -2.52
CA ALA A 246 -6.43 5.01 -1.45
C ALA A 246 -6.99 6.43 -1.62
N VAL A 247 -6.24 7.35 -2.19
CA VAL A 247 -6.69 8.73 -2.45
C VAL A 247 -7.34 8.90 -3.82
N GLY A 248 -7.50 7.82 -4.58
CA GLY A 248 -8.17 7.80 -5.88
C GLY A 248 -7.29 8.16 -7.08
N THR A 249 -5.98 8.24 -6.88
CA THR A 249 -5.02 8.51 -7.95
C THR A 249 -4.64 7.20 -8.65
N ASP A 250 -4.64 7.21 -9.98
CA ASP A 250 -4.26 6.05 -10.76
C ASP A 250 -2.80 5.65 -10.52
N VAL A 251 -2.56 4.34 -10.57
CA VAL A 251 -1.23 3.77 -10.37
C VAL A 251 -0.84 2.90 -11.55
N LEU A 252 0.21 3.28 -12.27
CA LEU A 252 0.93 2.40 -13.17
C LEU A 252 1.83 1.50 -12.31
N GLY A 253 1.33 0.32 -12.02
CA GLY A 253 1.98 -0.64 -11.14
C GLY A 253 2.98 -1.51 -11.90
N LEU A 254 4.20 -1.68 -11.36
CA LEU A 254 5.24 -2.53 -11.94
C LEU A 254 5.36 -3.82 -11.11
N PHE A 255 4.83 -4.92 -11.63
CA PHE A 255 4.67 -6.17 -10.90
C PHE A 255 5.33 -7.35 -11.62
N ALA A 256 6.43 -7.86 -11.08
CA ALA A 256 7.02 -9.13 -11.44
C ALA A 256 7.32 -9.98 -10.19
N ALA A 257 7.83 -9.34 -9.13
CA ALA A 257 8.19 -10.02 -7.88
C ALA A 257 6.98 -10.40 -7.02
N SER A 258 5.80 -9.85 -7.27
CA SER A 258 4.58 -10.11 -6.52
C SER A 258 3.34 -10.10 -7.40
N ASN A 259 2.27 -10.79 -6.97
CA ASN A 259 1.03 -10.91 -7.69
C ASN A 259 0.14 -9.66 -7.50
N PRO A 260 -0.12 -8.84 -8.54
CA PRO A 260 -0.96 -7.65 -8.42
C PRO A 260 -2.42 -7.98 -8.10
N HIS A 261 -2.94 -9.13 -8.55
CA HIS A 261 -4.31 -9.55 -8.21
C HIS A 261 -4.49 -9.85 -6.71
N ARG A 262 -3.40 -10.07 -5.99
CA ARG A 262 -3.43 -10.25 -4.54
C ARG A 262 -3.21 -8.95 -3.77
N SER A 263 -2.24 -8.16 -4.18
CA SER A 263 -1.76 -6.98 -3.41
C SER A 263 -1.40 -5.79 -4.28
N GLY A 264 -1.93 -5.69 -5.49
CA GLY A 264 -1.74 -4.52 -6.34
C GLY A 264 -2.58 -3.31 -5.89
N PRO A 265 -2.41 -2.16 -6.55
CA PRO A 265 -3.22 -0.97 -6.30
C PRO A 265 -4.68 -1.26 -6.69
N TYR A 266 -5.56 -1.30 -5.70
CA TYR A 266 -6.90 -1.89 -5.81
C TYR A 266 -7.76 -1.28 -6.93
N SER A 267 -7.74 0.03 -7.08
CA SER A 267 -8.49 0.75 -8.12
C SER A 267 -7.80 0.77 -9.49
N SER A 268 -6.52 0.39 -9.57
CA SER A 268 -5.67 0.56 -10.74
C SER A 268 -5.09 -0.74 -11.29
N LEU A 269 -5.71 -1.89 -11.02
CA LEU A 269 -5.21 -3.19 -11.51
C LEU A 269 -5.09 -3.24 -13.03
N ALA A 270 -5.95 -2.51 -13.76
CA ALA A 270 -5.93 -2.42 -15.22
C ALA A 270 -4.68 -1.70 -15.77
N TRP A 271 -4.02 -0.90 -14.93
CA TRP A 271 -2.81 -0.14 -15.25
C TRP A 271 -1.53 -0.81 -14.77
N CYS A 272 -1.59 -2.06 -14.32
CA CYS A 272 -0.41 -2.80 -13.90
C CYS A 272 0.27 -3.50 -15.08
N VAL A 273 1.58 -3.28 -15.25
CA VAL A 273 2.43 -4.16 -16.04
C VAL A 273 2.72 -5.40 -15.20
N ASN A 274 2.10 -6.53 -15.56
CA ASN A 274 2.13 -7.75 -14.77
C ASN A 274 3.00 -8.83 -15.42
N LYS A 275 4.21 -9.00 -14.91
CA LYS A 275 5.17 -10.07 -15.27
C LYS A 275 5.31 -11.13 -14.17
N TYR A 276 4.44 -11.10 -13.17
CA TYR A 276 4.49 -12.08 -12.09
C TYR A 276 4.32 -13.54 -12.54
N PRO A 277 3.43 -13.87 -13.50
CA PRO A 277 3.33 -15.24 -14.02
C PRO A 277 4.63 -15.72 -14.66
N GLU A 278 5.28 -14.87 -15.47
CA GLU A 278 6.54 -15.19 -16.14
C GLU A 278 7.68 -15.33 -15.12
N ALA A 279 7.77 -14.38 -14.16
CA ALA A 279 8.77 -14.44 -13.09
C ALA A 279 8.60 -15.70 -12.24
N LEU A 280 7.37 -16.03 -11.85
CA LEU A 280 7.09 -17.23 -11.06
C LEU A 280 7.53 -18.50 -11.80
N ARG A 281 7.20 -18.61 -13.09
CA ARG A 281 7.61 -19.74 -13.92
C ARG A 281 9.13 -19.81 -14.08
N ALA A 282 9.78 -18.70 -14.40
CA ALA A 282 11.21 -18.64 -14.68
C ALA A 282 12.04 -19.00 -13.45
N PHE A 283 11.67 -18.49 -12.27
CA PHE A 283 12.49 -18.62 -11.06
C PHE A 283 12.07 -19.77 -10.12
N THR A 284 10.83 -20.28 -10.25
CA THR A 284 10.34 -21.35 -9.36
C THR A 284 9.82 -22.58 -10.09
N GLY A 285 9.71 -22.53 -11.41
CA GLY A 285 9.11 -23.59 -12.23
C GLY A 285 7.59 -23.75 -12.05
N LYS A 286 6.93 -22.89 -11.27
CA LYS A 286 5.49 -22.98 -10.95
C LYS A 286 4.67 -22.05 -11.81
N THR A 287 3.43 -22.44 -12.06
CA THR A 287 2.40 -21.53 -12.57
C THR A 287 1.74 -20.78 -11.42
N VAL A 288 0.95 -19.75 -11.73
CA VAL A 288 0.15 -19.03 -10.73
C VAL A 288 -0.86 -19.97 -10.05
N ASP A 289 -1.33 -20.99 -10.80
CA ASP A 289 -2.31 -21.95 -10.30
C ASP A 289 -1.71 -22.96 -9.31
N ASP A 290 -0.46 -23.35 -9.52
CA ASP A 290 0.26 -24.29 -8.65
C ASP A 290 0.85 -23.62 -7.41
N ALA A 291 1.00 -22.30 -7.45
CA ALA A 291 1.60 -21.56 -6.36
C ALA A 291 0.58 -21.17 -5.28
N ARG A 292 1.06 -21.02 -4.05
CA ARG A 292 0.26 -20.39 -3.01
C ARG A 292 -0.10 -18.97 -3.44
N TRP A 293 -1.33 -18.52 -3.19
CA TRP A 293 -1.80 -17.19 -3.56
C TRP A 293 -0.90 -16.03 -3.09
N GLY A 294 -0.20 -16.20 -2.00
CA GLY A 294 0.77 -15.23 -1.45
C GLY A 294 2.22 -15.48 -1.83
N ALA A 295 2.50 -16.41 -2.78
CA ALA A 295 3.86 -16.66 -3.22
C ALA A 295 4.49 -15.39 -3.80
N LYS A 296 5.80 -15.26 -3.63
CA LYS A 296 6.60 -14.17 -4.16
C LYS A 296 7.61 -14.72 -5.13
N ALA A 297 7.93 -13.96 -6.17
CA ALA A 297 9.02 -14.19 -7.10
C ALA A 297 10.11 -13.13 -6.89
N GLU A 298 10.53 -12.97 -5.63
CA GLU A 298 11.56 -12.03 -5.20
C GLU A 298 12.94 -12.61 -5.47
N PHE A 299 13.33 -12.61 -6.75
CA PHE A 299 14.62 -13.09 -7.24
C PHE A 299 15.34 -11.97 -7.97
N GLU A 300 16.68 -12.03 -7.98
CA GLU A 300 17.50 -11.15 -8.82
C GLU A 300 17.10 -11.34 -10.28
N GLY A 301 16.95 -10.24 -11.03
CA GLY A 301 16.46 -10.27 -12.42
C GLY A 301 14.95 -10.37 -12.60
N ALA A 302 14.15 -10.66 -11.56
CA ALA A 302 12.70 -10.79 -11.72
C ALA A 302 12.04 -9.50 -12.23
N MET A 303 12.41 -8.35 -11.68
CA MET A 303 11.88 -7.06 -12.12
C MET A 303 12.40 -6.64 -13.51
N GLU A 304 13.49 -7.21 -13.95
CA GLU A 304 14.04 -6.99 -15.29
C GLU A 304 13.19 -7.61 -16.41
N LEU A 305 12.27 -8.53 -16.09
CA LEU A 305 11.29 -9.06 -17.03
C LEU A 305 10.31 -7.98 -17.53
N ILE A 306 10.14 -6.90 -16.79
CA ILE A 306 9.35 -5.76 -17.23
C ILE A 306 10.19 -4.93 -18.20
N ALA A 307 9.86 -4.96 -19.49
CA ALA A 307 10.54 -4.13 -20.48
C ALA A 307 10.12 -2.66 -20.37
N VAL A 308 11.02 -1.74 -20.70
CA VAL A 308 10.73 -0.29 -20.76
C VAL A 308 9.58 -0.02 -21.72
N SER A 309 9.59 -0.66 -22.90
CA SER A 309 8.52 -0.51 -23.90
C SER A 309 7.12 -0.89 -23.38
N GLU A 310 7.01 -1.87 -22.48
CA GLU A 310 5.73 -2.25 -21.89
C GLU A 310 5.23 -1.20 -20.88
N ALA A 311 6.14 -0.64 -20.10
CA ALA A 311 5.81 0.44 -19.18
C ALA A 311 5.41 1.73 -19.93
N CYS A 312 6.13 2.09 -20.98
CA CYS A 312 5.78 3.22 -21.85
C CYS A 312 4.42 2.99 -22.55
N ALA A 313 4.19 1.82 -23.13
CA ALA A 313 2.92 1.49 -23.78
C ALA A 313 1.74 1.54 -22.79
N MET A 314 1.95 1.14 -21.51
CA MET A 314 0.93 1.28 -20.47
C MET A 314 0.65 2.73 -20.11
N LEU A 315 1.69 3.57 -20.06
CA LEU A 315 1.55 5.03 -19.87
C LEU A 315 0.76 5.66 -21.02
N ASP A 316 1.13 5.34 -22.28
CA ASP A 316 0.45 5.83 -23.48
C ASP A 316 -1.04 5.44 -23.48
N LYS A 317 -1.33 4.19 -23.15
CA LYS A 317 -2.71 3.69 -23.02
C LYS A 317 -3.49 4.46 -21.96
N TRP A 318 -2.89 4.65 -20.77
CA TRP A 318 -3.53 5.41 -19.69
C TRP A 318 -3.83 6.84 -20.13
N GLN A 319 -2.87 7.51 -20.76
CA GLN A 319 -3.02 8.88 -21.26
C GLN A 319 -4.13 8.97 -22.30
N SER A 320 -4.20 8.00 -23.23
CA SER A 320 -5.23 7.95 -24.28
C SER A 320 -6.64 7.80 -23.70
N VAL A 321 -6.82 6.90 -22.73
CA VAL A 321 -8.12 6.71 -22.05
C VAL A 321 -8.55 7.95 -21.30
N ARG A 322 -7.60 8.61 -20.63
CA ARG A 322 -7.89 9.85 -19.90
C ARG A 322 -8.27 11.01 -20.82
N ALA A 323 -7.60 11.14 -21.95
CA ALA A 323 -7.94 12.15 -22.95
C ALA A 323 -9.36 11.94 -23.50
N ALA A 324 -9.72 10.69 -23.79
CA ALA A 324 -11.06 10.31 -24.26
C ALA A 324 -12.16 10.54 -23.22
N GLY A 325 -11.86 10.44 -21.93
CA GLY A 325 -12.84 10.67 -20.84
C GLY A 325 -13.05 12.14 -20.47
N ARG A 326 -12.24 13.05 -21.02
CA ARG A 326 -12.36 14.51 -20.80
C ARG A 326 -13.09 15.24 -21.95
N GLY A 327 -13.39 14.57 -23.04
CA GLY A 327 -14.19 15.09 -24.17
C GLY A 327 -15.64 14.65 -24.05
#